data_80efe907e23a520e81549b462808db51
#
_entry.id   80efe907e23a520e81549b462808db51
#
_cell.length_a   1.000
_cell.length_b   1.000
_cell.length_c   1.000
_cell.angle_alpha   90.00
_cell.angle_beta   90.00
_cell.angle_gamma   90.00
#
_symmetry.space_group_name_H-M   'P 1'
#
loop_
_entity.id
_entity.type
_entity.pdbx_description
1 polymer ?
#
loop_
_entity_poly.entity_id
_entity_poly.type
_entity_poly.pdbx_seq_one_letter_code
_entity_poly.pdbx_strand_id
1 'polypeptide(L)'
;MAHGLSVAADPAGSAPTPLPAPETFIEDAEAGDVFALERARASITDPALAAIARARIAAARLRAAEATSVARAVAKDAAVSPDQQSRAWAVLADATFTAGDYADAAAAVEGWRTALEQRNAPQKDIDDAQRMGALAFALASAPRQRVESLVPRTAALRTDKVGLSRADATVNGHSQEAVLDTGAGLSVVSQSTATRLGLRMLEREATIGSAARDAVPTRIGVAEKFEFAGLELRNVAFLVLDDKQLELPVPGGYRIDAIIGFPVLREFKRIRFDRSGSMTPEPDASPQSATENLRIVGNSLYVDARFRGIPVAMHLDSGGPRSSLSSRFSHRHPHLVEGLATTDERLAGAGGATTRRSAVMRDATLEVAGKTATLPELSIVVEDGDMEAENFGLLGGDVLNQFAWWALDFEAMTFELGPPLR
;
A
#
# COMPACT_ATOMS: atom_id res chain seq x y z
N MET A 1 33.00 -10.79 61.30
CA MET A 1 32.58 -11.74 60.26
C MET A 1 31.99 -10.92 59.11
N ALA A 2 32.77 -10.75 58.07
CA ALA A 2 32.39 -9.98 56.88
C ALA A 2 31.84 -10.95 55.85
N HIS A 3 30.57 -10.75 55.43
CA HIS A 3 29.94 -11.50 54.32
C HIS A 3 30.20 -10.76 53.05
N GLY A 4 31.09 -11.31 52.20
CA GLY A 4 31.31 -10.85 50.87
C GLY A 4 30.12 -11.19 49.98
N LEU A 5 29.51 -10.15 49.35
CA LEU A 5 28.55 -10.30 48.24
C LEU A 5 29.34 -10.56 46.95
N SER A 6 29.21 -11.76 46.42
CA SER A 6 29.70 -12.14 45.10
C SER A 6 28.74 -11.50 44.06
N VAL A 7 29.27 -10.57 43.25
CA VAL A 7 28.62 -10.06 42.07
C VAL A 7 28.82 -11.12 40.99
N ALA A 8 27.72 -11.77 40.58
CA ALA A 8 27.70 -12.66 39.44
C ALA A 8 27.95 -11.79 38.15
N ALA A 9 28.98 -12.20 37.41
CA ALA A 9 29.25 -11.59 36.08
C ALA A 9 28.14 -12.00 35.10
N ASP A 10 27.61 -11.03 34.39
CA ASP A 10 26.69 -11.24 33.25
C ASP A 10 27.38 -12.12 32.19
N PRO A 11 26.68 -13.12 31.65
CA PRO A 11 27.26 -13.94 30.58
C PRO A 11 27.31 -13.18 29.27
N ALA A 12 28.51 -13.08 28.72
CA ALA A 12 28.88 -12.87 27.32
C ALA A 12 27.90 -12.04 26.46
N GLY A 13 28.27 -10.81 26.18
CA GLY A 13 27.66 -10.01 25.14
C GLY A 13 27.61 -10.79 23.82
N SER A 14 26.40 -11.06 23.33
CA SER A 14 26.19 -11.57 21.99
C SER A 14 26.83 -10.60 21.01
N ALA A 15 27.66 -11.11 20.09
CA ALA A 15 28.22 -10.32 19.01
C ALA A 15 27.06 -9.60 18.26
N PRO A 16 27.23 -8.34 17.89
CA PRO A 16 26.19 -7.62 17.14
C PRO A 16 25.86 -8.41 15.88
N THR A 17 24.58 -8.69 15.67
CA THR A 17 24.10 -9.32 14.44
C THR A 17 24.58 -8.48 13.25
N PRO A 18 25.26 -9.07 12.25
CA PRO A 18 25.71 -8.33 11.09
C PRO A 18 24.52 -7.63 10.41
N LEU A 19 24.71 -6.41 9.94
CA LEU A 19 23.70 -5.68 9.18
C LEU A 19 23.34 -6.50 7.92
N PRO A 20 22.05 -6.54 7.52
CA PRO A 20 21.63 -7.15 6.26
C PRO A 20 22.40 -6.55 5.08
N ALA A 21 22.52 -7.31 3.98
CA ALA A 21 23.10 -6.82 2.74
C ALA A 21 22.29 -5.63 2.20
N PRO A 22 22.92 -4.66 1.50
CA PRO A 22 22.24 -3.50 0.93
C PRO A 22 21.03 -3.86 0.05
N GLU A 23 21.14 -4.94 -0.69
CA GLU A 23 20.08 -5.48 -1.56
C GLU A 23 18.83 -5.85 -0.78
N THR A 24 18.98 -6.41 0.42
CA THR A 24 17.84 -6.77 1.30
C THR A 24 17.01 -5.53 1.67
N PHE A 25 17.64 -4.39 1.94
CA PHE A 25 16.89 -3.16 2.24
C PHE A 25 16.14 -2.63 1.01
N ILE A 26 16.68 -2.84 -0.20
CA ILE A 26 16.00 -2.46 -1.44
C ILE A 26 14.79 -3.39 -1.67
N GLU A 27 14.95 -4.70 -1.48
CA GLU A 27 13.88 -5.70 -1.57
C GLU A 27 12.77 -5.46 -0.52
N ASP A 28 13.16 -5.13 0.71
CA ASP A 28 12.19 -4.77 1.75
C ASP A 28 11.42 -3.50 1.39
N ALA A 29 12.08 -2.52 0.76
CA ALA A 29 11.44 -1.30 0.30
C ALA A 29 10.47 -1.54 -0.87
N GLU A 30 10.69 -2.55 -1.70
CA GLU A 30 9.73 -3.02 -2.71
C GLU A 30 8.49 -3.64 -2.07
N ALA A 31 8.65 -4.27 -0.92
CA ALA A 31 7.57 -4.78 -0.06
C ALA A 31 6.99 -3.73 0.91
N GLY A 32 7.30 -2.44 0.72
CA GLY A 32 6.75 -1.32 1.48
C GLY A 32 7.65 -0.80 2.61
N ASP A 33 8.70 -1.52 3.06
CA ASP A 33 9.57 -1.03 4.14
C ASP A 33 10.67 -0.07 3.62
N VAL A 34 10.22 1.04 3.03
CA VAL A 34 11.10 2.14 2.63
C VAL A 34 11.77 2.79 3.84
N PHE A 35 11.17 2.71 5.02
CA PHE A 35 11.72 3.30 6.23
C PHE A 35 13.03 2.61 6.66
N ALA A 36 13.12 1.28 6.53
CA ALA A 36 14.37 0.56 6.78
C ALA A 36 15.46 0.98 5.78
N LEU A 37 15.12 1.11 4.50
CA LEU A 37 16.05 1.59 3.47
C LEU A 37 16.54 3.01 3.76
N GLU A 38 15.66 3.92 4.20
CA GLU A 38 16.05 5.29 4.59
C GLU A 38 17.02 5.31 5.76
N ARG A 39 16.79 4.47 6.77
CA ARG A 39 17.70 4.33 7.92
C ARG A 39 19.06 3.76 7.50
N ALA A 40 19.08 2.81 6.57
CA ALA A 40 20.29 2.12 6.11
C ALA A 40 21.05 2.85 4.99
N ARG A 41 20.46 3.87 4.35
CA ARG A 41 21.00 4.46 3.11
C ARG A 41 22.47 4.91 3.20
N ALA A 42 22.90 5.40 4.37
CA ALA A 42 24.27 5.87 4.57
C ALA A 42 25.30 4.71 4.60
N SER A 43 24.89 3.48 4.81
CA SER A 43 25.73 2.28 4.79
C SER A 43 25.87 1.66 3.40
N ILE A 44 25.08 2.11 2.41
CA ILE A 44 25.13 1.61 1.03
C ILE A 44 26.26 2.32 0.30
N THR A 45 27.40 1.63 0.14
CA THR A 45 28.61 2.20 -0.44
C THR A 45 28.75 1.98 -1.95
N ASP A 46 28.07 0.99 -2.52
CA ASP A 46 28.02 0.78 -3.97
C ASP A 46 27.26 1.94 -4.65
N PRO A 47 27.88 2.65 -5.63
CA PRO A 47 27.28 3.83 -6.22
C PRO A 47 25.94 3.57 -6.96
N ALA A 48 25.80 2.41 -7.61
CA ALA A 48 24.60 2.06 -8.35
C ALA A 48 23.48 1.70 -7.37
N LEU A 49 23.75 0.90 -6.33
CA LEU A 49 22.77 0.59 -5.29
C LEU A 49 22.37 1.85 -4.50
N ALA A 50 23.31 2.75 -4.21
CA ALA A 50 22.99 4.03 -3.57
C ALA A 50 22.09 4.92 -4.44
N ALA A 51 22.29 4.91 -5.76
CA ALA A 51 21.41 5.62 -6.70
C ALA A 51 20.02 4.97 -6.77
N ILE A 52 19.94 3.63 -6.81
CA ILE A 52 18.67 2.88 -6.78
C ILE A 52 17.91 3.18 -5.47
N ALA A 53 18.59 3.11 -4.33
CA ALA A 53 18.02 3.45 -3.03
C ALA A 53 17.46 4.88 -2.99
N ARG A 54 18.23 5.86 -3.52
CA ARG A 54 17.76 7.24 -3.65
C ARG A 54 16.52 7.35 -4.53
N ALA A 55 16.50 6.67 -5.67
CA ALA A 55 15.36 6.69 -6.58
C ALA A 55 14.11 6.05 -5.93
N ARG A 56 14.26 4.92 -5.22
CA ARG A 56 13.17 4.25 -4.50
C ARG A 56 12.60 5.15 -3.40
N ILE A 57 13.45 5.79 -2.60
CA ILE A 57 13.02 6.74 -1.57
C ILE A 57 12.30 7.93 -2.18
N ALA A 58 12.80 8.48 -3.29
CA ALA A 58 12.16 9.59 -4.00
C ALA A 58 10.78 9.19 -4.56
N ALA A 59 10.67 7.99 -5.17
CA ALA A 59 9.40 7.43 -5.65
C ALA A 59 8.38 7.31 -4.51
N ALA A 60 8.79 6.71 -3.39
CA ALA A 60 7.93 6.51 -2.24
C ALA A 60 7.49 7.80 -1.54
N ARG A 61 8.15 8.92 -1.83
CA ARG A 61 7.80 10.28 -1.39
C ARG A 61 7.07 11.09 -2.47
N LEU A 62 6.56 10.42 -3.52
CA LEU A 62 5.88 11.03 -4.65
C LEU A 62 6.73 12.08 -5.42
N ARG A 63 8.06 12.03 -5.30
CA ARG A 63 8.99 12.88 -6.05
C ARG A 63 9.31 12.26 -7.40
N ALA A 64 8.29 12.12 -8.25
CA ALA A 64 8.37 11.37 -9.50
C ALA A 64 9.51 11.83 -10.42
N ALA A 65 9.71 13.15 -10.59
CA ALA A 65 10.76 13.69 -11.45
C ALA A 65 12.18 13.28 -11.00
N GLU A 66 12.46 13.32 -9.69
CA GLU A 66 13.73 12.85 -9.13
C GLU A 66 13.88 11.34 -9.30
N ALA A 67 12.87 10.57 -8.90
CA ALA A 67 12.86 9.11 -8.97
C ALA A 67 13.12 8.61 -10.40
N THR A 68 12.36 9.11 -11.37
CA THR A 68 12.46 8.68 -12.77
C THR A 68 13.78 9.08 -13.43
N SER A 69 14.30 10.29 -13.12
CA SER A 69 15.58 10.74 -13.64
C SER A 69 16.73 9.83 -13.16
N VAL A 70 16.79 9.56 -11.85
CA VAL A 70 17.87 8.75 -11.25
C VAL A 70 17.75 7.29 -11.68
N ALA A 71 16.55 6.69 -11.57
CA ALA A 71 16.33 5.28 -11.95
C ALA A 71 16.65 5.04 -13.43
N ARG A 72 16.22 5.92 -14.33
CA ARG A 72 16.50 5.81 -15.77
C ARG A 72 17.99 5.90 -16.09
N ALA A 73 18.74 6.72 -15.37
CA ALA A 73 20.20 6.80 -15.56
C ALA A 73 20.87 5.46 -15.23
N VAL A 74 20.56 4.86 -14.07
CA VAL A 74 21.11 3.56 -13.67
C VAL A 74 20.63 2.43 -14.60
N ALA A 75 19.34 2.38 -14.93
CA ALA A 75 18.74 1.32 -15.75
C ALA A 75 19.34 1.24 -17.17
N LYS A 76 19.85 2.35 -17.70
CA LYS A 76 20.45 2.44 -19.07
C LYS A 76 21.98 2.44 -19.06
N ASP A 77 22.61 2.40 -17.90
CA ASP A 77 24.09 2.38 -17.81
C ASP A 77 24.61 0.95 -18.07
N ALA A 78 25.33 0.78 -19.18
CA ALA A 78 25.90 -0.51 -19.55
C ALA A 78 27.04 -0.97 -18.60
N ALA A 79 27.57 -0.08 -17.76
CA ALA A 79 28.58 -0.45 -16.76
C ALA A 79 27.99 -1.05 -15.48
N VAL A 80 26.67 -0.92 -15.30
CA VAL A 80 25.92 -1.46 -14.15
C VAL A 80 25.52 -2.90 -14.39
N SER A 81 25.53 -3.72 -13.34
CA SER A 81 25.15 -5.15 -13.46
C SER A 81 23.69 -5.34 -13.89
N PRO A 82 23.34 -6.45 -14.58
CA PRO A 82 21.96 -6.75 -14.93
C PRO A 82 20.99 -6.80 -13.73
N ASP A 83 21.47 -7.23 -12.55
CA ASP A 83 20.69 -7.22 -11.32
C ASP A 83 20.35 -5.78 -10.90
N GLN A 84 21.34 -4.91 -10.83
CA GLN A 84 21.13 -3.49 -10.49
C GLN A 84 20.29 -2.78 -11.56
N GLN A 85 20.47 -3.10 -12.85
CA GLN A 85 19.62 -2.55 -13.91
C GLN A 85 18.16 -2.98 -13.73
N SER A 86 17.90 -4.27 -13.42
CA SER A 86 16.53 -4.77 -13.19
C SER A 86 15.84 -4.04 -12.02
N ARG A 87 16.55 -3.82 -10.91
CA ARG A 87 16.05 -3.03 -9.76
C ARG A 87 15.76 -1.58 -10.13
N ALA A 88 16.63 -0.97 -10.92
CA ALA A 88 16.42 0.41 -11.39
C ALA A 88 15.21 0.52 -12.32
N TRP A 89 15.00 -0.45 -13.23
CA TRP A 89 13.83 -0.52 -14.08
C TRP A 89 12.53 -0.71 -13.28
N ALA A 90 12.54 -1.55 -12.24
CA ALA A 90 11.40 -1.74 -11.33
C ALA A 90 11.00 -0.43 -10.63
N VAL A 91 12.00 0.33 -10.12
CA VAL A 91 11.75 1.66 -9.54
C VAL A 91 11.19 2.65 -10.56
N LEU A 92 11.71 2.63 -11.80
CA LEU A 92 11.23 3.50 -12.87
C LEU A 92 9.77 3.17 -13.23
N ALA A 93 9.44 1.89 -13.34
CA ALA A 93 8.07 1.43 -13.61
C ALA A 93 7.09 1.87 -12.52
N ASP A 94 7.44 1.65 -11.25
CA ASP A 94 6.63 2.06 -10.10
C ASP A 94 6.43 3.58 -10.05
N ALA A 95 7.51 4.37 -10.18
CA ALA A 95 7.44 5.82 -10.11
C ALA A 95 6.60 6.44 -11.24
N THR A 96 6.70 5.91 -12.46
CA THR A 96 5.91 6.38 -13.60
C THR A 96 4.45 5.92 -13.49
N PHE A 97 4.20 4.69 -13.02
CA PHE A 97 2.85 4.20 -12.78
C PHE A 97 2.14 5.03 -11.71
N THR A 98 2.79 5.26 -10.58
CA THR A 98 2.25 6.07 -9.49
C THR A 98 2.02 7.52 -9.91
N ALA A 99 2.85 8.06 -10.80
CA ALA A 99 2.64 9.40 -11.38
C ALA A 99 1.46 9.47 -12.38
N GLY A 100 0.89 8.31 -12.79
CA GLY A 100 -0.15 8.23 -13.82
C GLY A 100 0.38 8.33 -15.26
N ASP A 101 1.70 8.20 -15.44
CA ASP A 101 2.37 8.19 -16.75
C ASP A 101 2.44 6.73 -17.25
N TYR A 102 1.27 6.13 -17.50
CA TYR A 102 1.11 4.70 -17.76
C TYR A 102 1.84 4.19 -19.01
N ALA A 103 1.97 5.02 -20.04
CA ALA A 103 2.74 4.67 -21.24
C ALA A 103 4.24 4.54 -20.93
N ASP A 104 4.79 5.44 -20.12
CA ASP A 104 6.17 5.37 -19.65
C ASP A 104 6.38 4.19 -18.69
N ALA A 105 5.36 3.90 -17.85
CA ALA A 105 5.37 2.73 -16.97
C ALA A 105 5.43 1.42 -17.79
N ALA A 106 4.61 1.29 -18.81
CA ALA A 106 4.62 0.14 -19.71
C ALA A 106 6.00 -0.05 -20.38
N ALA A 107 6.61 1.04 -20.88
CA ALA A 107 7.95 0.99 -21.46
C ALA A 107 9.04 0.62 -20.42
N ALA A 108 8.90 1.09 -19.17
CA ALA A 108 9.82 0.75 -18.10
C ALA A 108 9.72 -0.73 -17.70
N VAL A 109 8.52 -1.30 -17.68
CA VAL A 109 8.30 -2.73 -17.41
C VAL A 109 8.93 -3.62 -18.48
N GLU A 110 8.90 -3.24 -19.75
CA GLU A 110 9.62 -3.99 -20.79
C GLU A 110 11.13 -4.00 -20.56
N GLY A 111 11.71 -2.89 -20.15
CA GLY A 111 13.12 -2.83 -19.73
C GLY A 111 13.38 -3.72 -18.51
N TRP A 112 12.49 -3.69 -17.53
CA TRP A 112 12.57 -4.53 -16.34
C TRP A 112 12.54 -6.03 -16.69
N ARG A 113 11.55 -6.47 -17.46
CA ARG A 113 11.40 -7.86 -17.90
C ARG A 113 12.66 -8.33 -18.67
N THR A 114 13.17 -7.50 -19.60
CA THR A 114 14.38 -7.80 -20.34
C THR A 114 15.61 -7.99 -19.43
N ALA A 115 15.78 -7.12 -18.43
CA ALA A 115 16.88 -7.22 -17.48
C ALA A 115 16.75 -8.46 -16.57
N LEU A 116 15.51 -8.82 -16.15
CA LEU A 116 15.24 -10.05 -15.41
C LEU A 116 15.60 -11.30 -16.20
N GLU A 117 15.22 -11.36 -17.47
CA GLU A 117 15.55 -12.48 -18.37
C GLU A 117 17.07 -12.59 -18.58
N GLN A 118 17.77 -11.49 -18.79
CA GLN A 118 19.24 -11.46 -18.97
C GLN A 118 20.01 -11.99 -17.76
N ARG A 119 19.49 -11.78 -16.54
CA ARG A 119 20.12 -12.29 -15.31
C ARG A 119 19.62 -13.67 -14.89
N ASN A 120 18.76 -14.34 -15.69
CA ASN A 120 18.08 -15.58 -15.35
C ASN A 120 17.38 -15.51 -13.97
N ALA A 121 16.59 -14.46 -13.78
CA ALA A 121 15.85 -14.23 -12.55
C ALA A 121 14.86 -15.38 -12.24
N PRO A 122 14.47 -15.58 -10.97
CA PRO A 122 13.38 -16.47 -10.62
C PRO A 122 12.12 -16.18 -11.45
N GLN A 123 11.39 -17.24 -11.84
CA GLN A 123 10.16 -17.10 -12.65
C GLN A 123 9.15 -16.17 -11.98
N LYS A 124 9.06 -16.20 -10.65
CA LYS A 124 8.21 -15.31 -9.88
C LYS A 124 8.47 -13.84 -10.17
N ASP A 125 9.73 -13.39 -10.19
CA ASP A 125 10.08 -11.99 -10.48
C ASP A 125 9.63 -11.57 -11.88
N ILE A 126 9.75 -12.52 -12.86
CA ILE A 126 9.29 -12.31 -14.22
C ILE A 126 7.76 -12.20 -14.26
N ASP A 127 7.06 -13.06 -13.52
CA ASP A 127 5.60 -13.05 -13.44
C ASP A 127 5.08 -11.75 -12.77
N ASP A 128 5.77 -11.24 -11.73
CA ASP A 128 5.46 -9.96 -11.09
C ASP A 128 5.60 -8.79 -12.07
N ALA A 129 6.71 -8.76 -12.84
CA ALA A 129 6.90 -7.76 -13.88
C ALA A 129 5.82 -7.87 -14.97
N GLN A 130 5.43 -9.08 -15.37
CA GLN A 130 4.36 -9.30 -16.35
C GLN A 130 2.99 -8.82 -15.85
N ARG A 131 2.65 -9.07 -14.58
CA ARG A 131 1.40 -8.57 -13.98
C ARG A 131 1.33 -7.05 -13.98
N MET A 132 2.39 -6.39 -13.50
CA MET A 132 2.49 -4.93 -13.54
C MET A 132 2.44 -4.41 -14.98
N GLY A 133 3.12 -5.09 -15.90
CA GLY A 133 3.12 -4.77 -17.33
C GLY A 133 1.74 -4.85 -17.95
N ALA A 134 1.00 -5.93 -17.71
CA ALA A 134 -0.35 -6.10 -18.23
C ALA A 134 -1.26 -4.93 -17.82
N LEU A 135 -1.18 -4.50 -16.57
CA LEU A 135 -1.95 -3.36 -16.06
C LEU A 135 -1.48 -2.03 -16.66
N ALA A 136 -0.17 -1.78 -16.72
CA ALA A 136 0.40 -0.58 -17.31
C ALA A 136 0.07 -0.47 -18.81
N PHE A 137 0.15 -1.58 -19.56
CA PHE A 137 -0.24 -1.64 -20.97
C PHE A 137 -1.74 -1.41 -21.19
N ALA A 138 -2.60 -1.95 -20.33
CA ALA A 138 -4.04 -1.72 -20.42
C ALA A 138 -4.38 -0.24 -20.18
N LEU A 139 -3.65 0.41 -19.28
CA LEU A 139 -3.80 1.83 -18.95
C LEU A 139 -3.06 2.79 -19.92
N ALA A 140 -2.13 2.29 -20.75
CA ALA A 140 -1.25 3.15 -21.57
C ALA A 140 -1.97 4.11 -22.51
N SER A 141 -3.19 3.77 -22.94
CA SER A 141 -4.05 4.66 -23.76
C SER A 141 -5.01 5.53 -22.94
N ALA A 142 -5.00 5.40 -21.60
CA ALA A 142 -5.78 6.27 -20.74
C ALA A 142 -5.22 7.70 -20.78
N PRO A 143 -6.05 8.72 -20.97
CA PRO A 143 -5.59 10.08 -20.81
C PRO A 143 -5.23 10.33 -19.34
N ARG A 144 -4.19 11.13 -19.12
CA ARG A 144 -3.70 11.43 -17.76
C ARG A 144 -4.80 12.06 -16.91
N GLN A 145 -4.95 11.56 -15.67
CA GLN A 145 -5.80 12.19 -14.66
C GLN A 145 -5.29 13.62 -14.37
N ARG A 146 -6.20 14.55 -14.20
CA ARG A 146 -5.85 15.93 -13.84
C ARG A 146 -6.90 16.55 -12.94
N VAL A 147 -6.44 17.36 -12.00
CA VAL A 147 -7.28 18.21 -11.16
C VAL A 147 -7.77 19.40 -12.00
N GLU A 148 -9.09 19.64 -12.02
CA GLU A 148 -9.67 20.86 -12.57
C GLU A 148 -9.86 21.92 -11.48
N SER A 149 -10.37 21.49 -10.32
CA SER A 149 -10.52 22.36 -9.15
C SER A 149 -10.54 21.57 -7.86
N LEU A 150 -10.16 22.23 -6.77
CA LEU A 150 -10.36 21.75 -5.40
C LEU A 150 -10.91 22.90 -4.56
N VAL A 151 -12.20 22.86 -4.27
CA VAL A 151 -12.87 23.73 -3.33
C VAL A 151 -13.33 22.89 -2.15
N PRO A 152 -12.55 22.80 -1.06
CA PRO A 152 -12.78 21.85 0.02
C PRO A 152 -14.20 21.84 0.54
N ARG A 153 -14.82 20.67 0.59
CA ARG A 153 -16.14 20.45 1.18
C ARG A 153 -16.12 19.16 1.98
N THR A 154 -16.62 19.22 3.21
CA THR A 154 -16.77 18.03 4.03
C THR A 154 -17.78 17.07 3.40
N ALA A 155 -17.37 15.81 3.21
CA ALA A 155 -18.26 14.73 2.81
C ALA A 155 -18.76 13.96 4.03
N ALA A 156 -20.06 13.68 4.07
CA ALA A 156 -20.64 12.78 5.06
C ALA A 156 -20.24 11.33 4.72
N LEU A 157 -19.78 10.59 5.73
CA LEU A 157 -19.45 9.18 5.62
C LEU A 157 -20.51 8.34 6.34
N ARG A 158 -20.92 7.27 5.71
CA ARG A 158 -21.80 6.25 6.29
C ARG A 158 -21.00 4.96 6.49
N THR A 159 -20.99 4.44 7.69
CA THR A 159 -20.44 3.10 7.95
C THR A 159 -21.48 2.05 7.57
N ASP A 160 -21.14 1.15 6.69
CA ASP A 160 -22.04 0.10 6.26
C ASP A 160 -22.03 -1.13 7.20
N LYS A 161 -22.80 -2.17 6.85
CA LYS A 161 -22.99 -3.37 7.70
C LYS A 161 -21.74 -4.22 7.90
N VAL A 162 -20.70 -4.03 7.09
CA VAL A 162 -19.39 -4.71 7.22
C VAL A 162 -18.29 -3.79 7.74
N GLY A 163 -18.64 -2.54 8.07
CA GLY A 163 -17.71 -1.58 8.69
C GLY A 163 -16.99 -0.67 7.70
N LEU A 164 -17.31 -0.71 6.40
CA LEU A 164 -16.67 0.13 5.39
C LEU A 164 -17.25 1.54 5.36
N SER A 165 -16.40 2.53 5.15
CA SER A 165 -16.79 3.94 4.99
C SER A 165 -17.29 4.20 3.57
N ARG A 166 -18.53 4.68 3.43
CA ARG A 166 -19.17 5.01 2.14
C ARG A 166 -19.49 6.49 2.05
N ALA A 167 -19.34 7.04 0.85
CA ALA A 167 -19.71 8.40 0.52
C ALA A 167 -20.30 8.49 -0.89
N ASP A 168 -21.04 9.59 -1.16
CA ASP A 168 -21.59 9.84 -2.49
C ASP A 168 -20.60 10.69 -3.30
N ALA A 169 -20.26 10.22 -4.50
CA ALA A 169 -19.51 10.92 -5.52
C ALA A 169 -20.37 11.14 -6.77
N THR A 170 -19.97 12.03 -7.65
CA THR A 170 -20.57 12.21 -8.98
C THR A 170 -19.58 11.77 -10.05
N VAL A 171 -20.00 10.87 -10.92
CA VAL A 171 -19.18 10.34 -12.02
C VAL A 171 -19.93 10.57 -13.33
N ASN A 172 -19.37 11.32 -14.26
CA ASN A 172 -20.01 11.71 -15.53
C ASN A 172 -21.42 12.29 -15.35
N GLY A 173 -21.66 13.04 -14.26
CA GLY A 173 -22.95 13.62 -13.92
C GLY A 173 -23.94 12.68 -13.22
N HIS A 174 -23.56 11.44 -12.95
CA HIS A 174 -24.39 10.47 -12.24
C HIS A 174 -23.92 10.29 -10.80
N SER A 175 -24.84 10.32 -9.84
CA SER A 175 -24.52 10.03 -8.44
C SER A 175 -24.16 8.55 -8.27
N GLN A 176 -23.11 8.29 -7.49
CA GLN A 176 -22.62 6.97 -7.15
C GLN A 176 -22.16 6.91 -5.71
N GLU A 177 -22.74 6.03 -4.90
CA GLU A 177 -22.18 5.66 -3.62
C GLU A 177 -20.93 4.81 -3.82
N ALA A 178 -19.83 5.17 -3.17
CA ALA A 178 -18.57 4.47 -3.24
C ALA A 178 -17.97 4.22 -1.86
N VAL A 179 -17.24 3.12 -1.72
CA VAL A 179 -16.38 2.85 -0.57
C VAL A 179 -15.13 3.73 -0.70
N LEU A 180 -14.71 4.37 0.39
CA LEU A 180 -13.41 5.04 0.47
C LEU A 180 -12.39 4.05 1.02
N ASP A 181 -11.41 3.70 0.19
CA ASP A 181 -10.48 2.63 0.49
C ASP A 181 -9.03 3.03 0.20
N THR A 182 -8.24 3.21 1.26
CA THR A 182 -6.80 3.53 1.15
C THR A 182 -5.96 2.34 0.72
N GLY A 183 -6.49 1.11 0.85
CA GLY A 183 -5.86 -0.13 0.38
C GLY A 183 -6.05 -0.36 -1.12
N ALA A 184 -6.95 0.38 -1.78
CA ALA A 184 -7.18 0.27 -3.21
C ALA A 184 -6.18 1.13 -4.01
N GLY A 185 -5.21 0.50 -4.66
CA GLY A 185 -4.19 1.16 -5.49
C GLY A 185 -4.74 1.85 -6.75
N LEU A 186 -5.96 1.50 -7.17
CA LEU A 186 -6.75 2.17 -8.21
C LEU A 186 -8.22 2.18 -7.80
N SER A 187 -9.00 3.13 -8.31
CA SER A 187 -10.45 3.12 -8.13
C SER A 187 -11.08 1.95 -8.89
N VAL A 188 -12.17 1.39 -8.37
CA VAL A 188 -12.83 0.18 -8.90
C VAL A 188 -14.31 0.46 -9.09
N VAL A 189 -14.92 -0.14 -10.11
CA VAL A 189 -16.36 -0.21 -10.27
C VAL A 189 -16.80 -1.57 -10.80
N SER A 190 -18.04 -1.97 -10.50
CA SER A 190 -18.65 -3.13 -11.15
C SER A 190 -18.96 -2.86 -12.62
N GLN A 191 -19.06 -3.92 -13.43
CA GLN A 191 -19.40 -3.81 -14.86
C GLN A 191 -20.74 -3.11 -15.10
N SER A 192 -21.75 -3.46 -14.32
CA SER A 192 -23.08 -2.82 -14.44
C SER A 192 -23.01 -1.33 -14.06
N THR A 193 -22.22 -0.99 -13.04
CA THR A 193 -21.99 0.39 -12.61
C THR A 193 -21.21 1.18 -13.68
N ALA A 194 -20.15 0.61 -14.27
CA ALA A 194 -19.39 1.24 -15.35
C ALA A 194 -20.28 1.62 -16.54
N THR A 195 -21.19 0.71 -16.91
CA THR A 195 -22.18 0.95 -17.99
C THR A 195 -23.14 2.08 -17.61
N ARG A 196 -23.72 2.06 -16.41
CA ARG A 196 -24.64 3.10 -15.93
C ARG A 196 -24.01 4.48 -15.83
N LEU A 197 -22.73 4.53 -15.42
CA LEU A 197 -21.96 5.78 -15.31
C LEU A 197 -21.40 6.27 -16.65
N GLY A 198 -21.59 5.52 -17.75
CA GLY A 198 -21.11 5.87 -19.07
C GLY A 198 -19.58 5.97 -19.13
N LEU A 199 -18.85 5.05 -18.47
CA LEU A 199 -17.41 5.03 -18.56
C LEU A 199 -16.95 4.66 -19.97
N ARG A 200 -15.95 5.37 -20.48
CA ARG A 200 -15.32 5.02 -21.76
C ARG A 200 -14.39 3.84 -21.53
N MET A 201 -14.77 2.68 -22.04
CA MET A 201 -13.97 1.45 -21.92
C MET A 201 -12.73 1.53 -22.81
N LEU A 202 -11.58 1.09 -22.28
CA LEU A 202 -10.38 0.88 -23.06
C LEU A 202 -10.39 -0.52 -23.69
N GLU A 203 -9.68 -0.70 -24.80
CA GLU A 203 -9.71 -1.94 -25.58
C GLU A 203 -8.99 -3.12 -24.91
N ARG A 204 -7.96 -2.83 -24.08
CA ARG A 204 -7.11 -3.85 -23.47
C ARG A 204 -7.65 -4.28 -22.11
N GLU A 205 -7.54 -5.57 -21.86
CA GLU A 205 -7.80 -6.19 -20.57
C GLU A 205 -6.52 -6.38 -19.78
N ALA A 206 -6.65 -6.51 -18.47
CA ALA A 206 -5.55 -6.80 -17.54
C ALA A 206 -5.98 -7.86 -16.53
N THR A 207 -5.01 -8.28 -15.73
CA THR A 207 -5.22 -9.11 -14.54
C THR A 207 -4.59 -8.40 -13.36
N ILE A 208 -5.30 -8.34 -12.24
CA ILE A 208 -4.81 -7.71 -11.02
C ILE A 208 -4.77 -8.72 -9.87
N GLY A 209 -3.92 -8.47 -8.89
CA GLY A 209 -3.97 -9.13 -7.58
C GLY A 209 -5.05 -8.52 -6.68
N SER A 210 -5.51 -9.28 -5.72
CA SER A 210 -6.41 -8.84 -4.64
C SER A 210 -6.04 -9.54 -3.33
N ALA A 211 -6.62 -9.12 -2.23
CA ALA A 211 -6.44 -9.78 -0.93
C ALA A 211 -6.86 -11.28 -0.92
N ALA A 212 -7.60 -11.74 -1.93
CA ALA A 212 -8.15 -13.09 -2.00
C ALA A 212 -7.64 -13.92 -3.18
N ARG A 213 -7.07 -13.31 -4.21
CA ARG A 213 -6.61 -13.99 -5.44
C ARG A 213 -5.49 -13.24 -6.11
N ASP A 214 -4.51 -13.99 -6.66
CA ASP A 214 -3.39 -13.44 -7.44
C ASP A 214 -3.79 -12.98 -8.84
N ALA A 215 -4.90 -13.51 -9.38
CA ALA A 215 -5.30 -13.25 -10.75
C ALA A 215 -6.82 -12.97 -10.84
N VAL A 216 -7.20 -11.71 -10.92
CA VAL A 216 -8.58 -11.25 -11.13
C VAL A 216 -8.64 -10.54 -12.49
N PRO A 217 -9.36 -11.11 -13.49
CA PRO A 217 -9.55 -10.45 -14.77
C PRO A 217 -10.25 -9.11 -14.60
N THR A 218 -9.75 -8.09 -15.27
CA THR A 218 -10.27 -6.73 -15.18
C THR A 218 -10.18 -6.01 -16.52
N ARG A 219 -11.07 -5.04 -16.72
CA ARG A 219 -11.03 -4.07 -17.82
C ARG A 219 -10.80 -2.68 -17.25
N ILE A 220 -10.50 -1.73 -18.11
CA ILE A 220 -10.30 -0.34 -17.72
C ILE A 220 -11.43 0.52 -18.29
N GLY A 221 -12.06 1.29 -17.43
CA GLY A 221 -13.00 2.34 -17.79
C GLY A 221 -12.49 3.70 -17.38
N VAL A 222 -12.69 4.73 -18.19
CA VAL A 222 -12.28 6.10 -17.90
C VAL A 222 -13.50 6.96 -17.73
N ALA A 223 -13.65 7.60 -16.56
CA ALA A 223 -14.62 8.65 -16.33
C ALA A 223 -14.07 9.97 -16.90
N GLU A 224 -14.85 10.66 -17.74
CA GLU A 224 -14.46 11.95 -18.26
C GLU A 224 -14.44 13.01 -17.14
N LYS A 225 -15.45 12.99 -16.28
CA LYS A 225 -15.59 13.89 -15.13
C LYS A 225 -15.87 13.11 -13.85
N PHE A 226 -15.18 13.49 -12.77
CA PHE A 226 -15.37 12.95 -11.43
C PHE A 226 -15.41 14.08 -10.41
N GLU A 227 -16.37 14.03 -9.48
CA GLU A 227 -16.54 15.04 -8.45
C GLU A 227 -16.77 14.39 -7.10
N PHE A 228 -15.96 14.77 -6.10
CA PHE A 228 -16.10 14.27 -4.75
C PHE A 228 -15.55 15.28 -3.73
N ALA A 229 -16.29 15.59 -2.66
CA ALA A 229 -15.88 16.45 -1.56
C ALA A 229 -15.26 17.81 -2.01
N GLY A 230 -15.74 18.35 -3.15
CA GLY A 230 -15.26 19.60 -3.74
C GLY A 230 -14.02 19.46 -4.63
N LEU A 231 -13.50 18.26 -4.81
CA LEU A 231 -12.48 17.93 -5.81
C LEU A 231 -13.17 17.61 -7.14
N GLU A 232 -12.74 18.28 -8.21
CA GLU A 232 -13.15 17.99 -9.59
C GLU A 232 -11.95 17.45 -10.38
N LEU A 233 -12.11 16.24 -10.95
CA LEU A 233 -11.09 15.57 -11.74
C LEU A 233 -11.58 15.30 -13.16
N ARG A 234 -10.63 15.26 -14.10
CA ARG A 234 -10.82 14.68 -15.44
C ARG A 234 -10.02 13.40 -15.59
N ASN A 235 -10.59 12.52 -16.43
CA ASN A 235 -9.91 11.30 -16.87
C ASN A 235 -9.54 10.35 -15.72
N VAL A 236 -10.47 10.09 -14.83
CA VAL A 236 -10.25 9.13 -13.74
C VAL A 236 -10.37 7.71 -14.28
N ALA A 237 -9.31 6.93 -14.16
CA ALA A 237 -9.30 5.54 -14.54
C ALA A 237 -9.88 4.65 -13.42
N PHE A 238 -10.72 3.70 -13.81
CA PHE A 238 -11.32 2.70 -12.94
C PHE A 238 -10.97 1.30 -13.46
N LEU A 239 -10.65 0.41 -12.54
CA LEU A 239 -10.70 -1.03 -12.79
C LEU A 239 -12.19 -1.43 -12.86
N VAL A 240 -12.56 -2.14 -13.91
CA VAL A 240 -13.93 -2.62 -14.12
C VAL A 240 -13.94 -4.12 -13.95
N LEU A 241 -14.54 -4.58 -12.86
CA LEU A 241 -14.67 -5.97 -12.47
C LEU A 241 -16.06 -6.50 -12.77
N ASP A 242 -16.19 -7.80 -13.03
CA ASP A 242 -17.50 -8.41 -13.12
C ASP A 242 -18.28 -8.24 -11.82
N ASP A 243 -19.59 -8.04 -11.89
CA ASP A 243 -20.43 -7.78 -10.72
C ASP A 243 -20.27 -8.85 -9.64
N LYS A 244 -20.13 -10.13 -10.03
CA LYS A 244 -19.92 -11.25 -9.11
C LYS A 244 -18.57 -11.22 -8.38
N GLN A 245 -17.56 -10.59 -8.95
CA GLN A 245 -16.24 -10.45 -8.32
C GLN A 245 -16.25 -9.44 -7.16
N LEU A 246 -17.25 -8.56 -7.13
CA LEU A 246 -17.48 -7.57 -6.07
C LEU A 246 -18.63 -7.98 -5.11
N GLU A 247 -19.11 -9.19 -5.22
CA GLU A 247 -20.02 -9.80 -4.24
C GLU A 247 -19.22 -10.52 -3.16
N LEU A 248 -19.36 -10.07 -1.92
CA LEU A 248 -18.69 -10.71 -0.79
C LEU A 248 -19.62 -11.77 -0.15
N PRO A 249 -19.09 -12.95 0.22
CA PRO A 249 -19.85 -14.06 0.79
C PRO A 249 -20.16 -13.83 2.29
N VAL A 250 -20.93 -12.77 2.57
CA VAL A 250 -21.40 -12.47 3.93
C VAL A 250 -22.89 -12.75 4.06
N PRO A 251 -23.40 -13.10 5.26
CA PRO A 251 -24.81 -13.35 5.48
C PRO A 251 -25.69 -12.19 5.00
N GLY A 252 -26.72 -12.51 4.23
CA GLY A 252 -27.65 -11.54 3.65
C GLY A 252 -27.13 -10.83 2.39
N GLY A 253 -26.05 -11.33 1.79
CA GLY A 253 -25.40 -10.78 0.59
C GLY A 253 -24.77 -9.41 0.84
N TYR A 254 -23.72 -9.09 0.13
CA TYR A 254 -23.07 -7.79 0.17
C TYR A 254 -22.35 -7.53 -1.15
N ARG A 255 -22.59 -6.37 -1.75
CA ARG A 255 -21.98 -5.97 -3.01
C ARG A 255 -21.33 -4.60 -2.88
N ILE A 256 -20.17 -4.47 -3.52
CA ILE A 256 -19.47 -3.20 -3.69
C ILE A 256 -19.65 -2.77 -5.14
N ASP A 257 -20.34 -1.65 -5.37
CA ASP A 257 -20.57 -1.15 -6.73
C ASP A 257 -19.44 -0.21 -7.20
N ALA A 258 -18.79 0.50 -6.25
CA ALA A 258 -17.67 1.40 -6.53
C ALA A 258 -16.74 1.53 -5.32
N ILE A 259 -15.44 1.73 -5.61
CA ILE A 259 -14.39 2.05 -4.65
C ILE A 259 -13.63 3.28 -5.16
N ILE A 260 -13.41 4.25 -4.29
CA ILE A 260 -12.51 5.38 -4.51
C ILE A 260 -11.18 5.04 -3.89
N GLY A 261 -10.15 4.88 -4.72
CA GLY A 261 -8.80 4.48 -4.32
C GLY A 261 -7.78 5.62 -4.30
N PHE A 262 -6.54 5.23 -4.07
CA PHE A 262 -5.39 6.12 -3.88
C PHE A 262 -5.24 7.24 -4.93
N PRO A 263 -5.34 7.01 -6.28
CA PRO A 263 -5.10 8.06 -7.25
C PRO A 263 -6.07 9.25 -7.16
N VAL A 264 -7.27 9.03 -6.61
CA VAL A 264 -8.23 10.09 -6.32
C VAL A 264 -7.93 10.72 -4.96
N LEU A 265 -7.68 9.90 -3.93
CA LEU A 265 -7.47 10.36 -2.56
C LEU A 265 -6.25 11.29 -2.43
N ARG A 266 -5.15 11.00 -3.14
CA ARG A 266 -3.93 11.83 -3.09
C ARG A 266 -4.13 13.25 -3.63
N GLU A 267 -5.09 13.46 -4.55
CA GLU A 267 -5.30 14.78 -5.17
C GLU A 267 -5.91 15.80 -4.20
N PHE A 268 -6.39 15.36 -3.06
CA PHE A 268 -6.78 16.25 -1.96
C PHE A 268 -5.59 16.90 -1.25
N LYS A 269 -4.35 16.42 -1.50
CA LYS A 269 -3.11 16.78 -0.81
C LYS A 269 -3.12 16.36 0.66
N ARG A 270 -4.08 16.83 1.43
CA ARG A 270 -4.36 16.43 2.82
C ARG A 270 -5.84 16.13 3.00
N ILE A 271 -6.14 15.02 3.68
CA ILE A 271 -7.49 14.59 4.04
C ILE A 271 -7.55 14.14 5.49
N ARG A 272 -8.62 14.51 6.16
CA ARG A 272 -8.90 14.08 7.53
C ARG A 272 -10.22 13.31 7.57
N PHE A 273 -10.20 12.20 8.27
CA PHE A 273 -11.35 11.34 8.53
C PHE A 273 -11.72 11.42 10.00
N ASP A 274 -12.93 11.86 10.30
CA ASP A 274 -13.43 11.98 11.65
C ASP A 274 -14.31 10.77 12.03
N ARG A 275 -14.13 10.27 13.23
CA ARG A 275 -14.92 9.15 13.76
C ARG A 275 -16.42 9.45 13.82
N SER A 276 -16.81 10.73 13.82
CA SER A 276 -18.20 11.19 13.74
C SER A 276 -18.87 10.92 12.38
N GLY A 277 -18.13 10.38 11.41
CA GLY A 277 -18.65 10.04 10.08
C GLY A 277 -18.50 11.18 9.07
N SER A 278 -17.34 11.76 8.97
CA SER A 278 -17.02 12.74 7.92
C SER A 278 -15.59 12.61 7.40
N MET A 279 -15.40 13.04 6.15
CA MET A 279 -14.09 13.26 5.53
C MET A 279 -13.99 14.72 5.13
N THR A 280 -12.95 15.38 5.56
CA THR A 280 -12.72 16.80 5.27
C THR A 280 -11.39 16.97 4.55
N PRO A 281 -11.38 17.51 3.31
CA PRO A 281 -10.15 17.96 2.67
C PRO A 281 -9.57 19.17 3.40
N GLU A 282 -8.27 19.15 3.68
CA GLU A 282 -7.55 20.20 4.40
C GLU A 282 -6.26 20.60 3.64
N PRO A 283 -6.32 20.98 2.35
CA PRO A 283 -5.12 21.13 1.50
C PRO A 283 -4.12 22.18 1.99
N ASP A 284 -4.60 23.16 2.76
CA ASP A 284 -3.78 24.28 3.28
C ASP A 284 -3.38 24.09 4.77
N ALA A 285 -3.80 22.98 5.39
CA ALA A 285 -3.47 22.72 6.79
C ALA A 285 -2.04 22.18 6.92
N SER A 286 -1.30 22.71 7.88
CA SER A 286 0.00 22.15 8.24
C SER A 286 -0.15 20.87 9.06
N PRO A 287 0.70 19.84 8.83
CA PRO A 287 0.68 18.63 9.64
C PRO A 287 1.01 18.96 11.11
N GLN A 288 0.38 18.24 12.03
CA GLN A 288 0.66 18.38 13.48
C GLN A 288 1.97 17.68 13.86
N SER A 289 2.41 16.72 13.04
CA SER A 289 3.68 16.00 13.23
C SER A 289 4.72 16.48 12.22
N ALA A 290 5.94 16.72 12.71
CA ALA A 290 7.09 16.99 11.85
C ALA A 290 7.76 15.69 11.33
N THR A 291 7.30 14.52 11.77
CA THR A 291 7.88 13.22 11.41
C THR A 291 7.20 12.66 10.18
N GLU A 292 7.92 12.57 9.10
CA GLU A 292 7.48 11.89 7.89
C GLU A 292 7.39 10.37 8.15
N ASN A 293 6.18 9.84 8.22
CA ASN A 293 5.89 8.44 8.56
C ASN A 293 4.95 7.76 7.56
N LEU A 294 4.77 8.35 6.38
CA LEU A 294 3.97 7.82 5.27
C LEU A 294 4.86 7.60 4.05
N ARG A 295 4.74 6.44 3.39
CA ARG A 295 5.43 6.12 2.12
C ARG A 295 4.46 5.44 1.17
N ILE A 296 4.70 5.60 -0.13
CA ILE A 296 3.87 5.06 -1.21
C ILE A 296 4.73 4.12 -2.05
N VAL A 297 4.28 2.88 -2.24
CA VAL A 297 4.92 1.90 -3.13
C VAL A 297 3.81 1.20 -3.92
N GLY A 298 3.89 1.18 -5.24
CA GLY A 298 2.89 0.53 -6.09
C GLY A 298 1.46 1.05 -5.88
N ASN A 299 1.28 2.35 -5.60
CA ASN A 299 0.00 2.96 -5.20
C ASN A 299 -0.56 2.47 -3.84
N SER A 300 0.20 1.73 -3.06
CA SER A 300 -0.15 1.33 -1.69
C SER A 300 0.50 2.24 -0.67
N LEU A 301 -0.23 2.54 0.40
CA LEU A 301 0.20 3.44 1.48
C LEU A 301 0.84 2.62 2.60
N TYR A 302 2.03 3.01 3.03
CA TYR A 302 2.73 2.37 4.14
C TYR A 302 3.02 3.39 5.24
N VAL A 303 2.78 2.99 6.48
CA VAL A 303 3.04 3.81 7.66
C VAL A 303 4.12 3.17 8.54
N ASP A 304 5.01 4.01 9.11
CA ASP A 304 6.03 3.56 10.07
C ASP A 304 5.34 3.27 11.41
N ALA A 305 5.42 2.02 11.83
CA ALA A 305 4.87 1.54 13.10
C ALA A 305 5.93 0.76 13.90
N ARG A 306 5.60 0.44 15.15
CA ARG A 306 6.41 -0.44 16.00
C ARG A 306 5.55 -1.46 16.69
N PHE A 307 5.97 -2.69 16.62
CA PHE A 307 5.39 -3.79 17.37
C PHE A 307 6.43 -4.35 18.36
N ARG A 308 6.17 -4.25 19.66
CA ARG A 308 7.12 -4.63 20.72
C ARG A 308 8.51 -3.99 20.52
N GLY A 309 8.56 -2.73 20.13
CA GLY A 309 9.80 -1.99 19.85
C GLY A 309 10.45 -2.30 18.49
N ILE A 310 9.99 -3.32 17.77
CA ILE A 310 10.49 -3.67 16.44
C ILE A 310 9.83 -2.77 15.40
N PRO A 311 10.59 -2.04 14.58
CA PRO A 311 10.02 -1.27 13.48
C PRO A 311 9.33 -2.19 12.46
N VAL A 312 8.17 -1.77 11.97
CA VAL A 312 7.43 -2.50 10.94
C VAL A 312 6.68 -1.50 10.05
N ALA A 313 6.89 -1.62 8.74
CA ALA A 313 6.10 -0.89 7.75
C ALA A 313 4.75 -1.59 7.58
N MET A 314 3.66 -0.88 7.86
CA MET A 314 2.33 -1.44 7.74
C MET A 314 1.56 -0.81 6.58
N HIS A 315 1.00 -1.64 5.71
CA HIS A 315 0.08 -1.22 4.67
C HIS A 315 -1.18 -0.64 5.30
N LEU A 316 -1.48 0.62 5.04
CA LEU A 316 -2.66 1.31 5.55
C LEU A 316 -3.88 1.00 4.69
N ASP A 317 -4.79 0.22 5.24
CA ASP A 317 -5.99 -0.27 4.56
C ASP A 317 -7.25 0.07 5.35
N SER A 318 -7.90 1.17 4.99
CA SER A 318 -9.18 1.57 5.59
C SER A 318 -10.37 0.70 5.14
N GLY A 319 -10.19 -0.11 4.09
CA GLY A 319 -11.12 -1.15 3.63
C GLY A 319 -10.98 -2.46 4.42
N GLY A 320 -9.88 -2.65 5.13
CA GLY A 320 -9.62 -3.81 5.99
C GLY A 320 -10.13 -3.59 7.42
N PRO A 321 -10.98 -4.47 7.98
CA PRO A 321 -11.51 -4.26 9.34
C PRO A 321 -10.50 -4.53 10.45
N ARG A 322 -9.45 -5.33 10.21
CA ARG A 322 -8.49 -5.80 11.21
C ARG A 322 -7.05 -5.61 10.77
N SER A 323 -6.21 -5.26 11.72
CA SER A 323 -4.76 -5.22 11.56
C SER A 323 -4.16 -6.63 11.72
N SER A 324 -3.06 -6.87 11.00
CA SER A 324 -2.32 -8.14 11.09
C SER A 324 -0.85 -7.93 10.76
N LEU A 325 0.00 -8.85 11.20
CA LEU A 325 1.37 -8.97 10.74
C LEU A 325 1.47 -10.13 9.74
N SER A 326 2.29 -9.98 8.70
CA SER A 326 2.39 -10.97 7.62
C SER A 326 3.37 -12.11 7.96
N SER A 327 3.42 -13.12 7.11
CA SER A 327 4.43 -14.19 7.17
C SER A 327 5.84 -13.65 6.98
N ARG A 328 6.02 -12.61 6.17
CA ARG A 328 7.31 -11.93 6.00
C ARG A 328 7.84 -11.38 7.32
N PHE A 329 6.95 -10.84 8.18
CA PHE A 329 7.30 -10.42 9.54
C PHE A 329 7.59 -11.62 10.46
N SER A 330 6.72 -12.64 10.49
CA SER A 330 6.89 -13.80 11.39
C SER A 330 8.13 -14.62 11.05
N HIS A 331 8.46 -14.79 9.76
CA HIS A 331 9.69 -15.47 9.32
C HIS A 331 10.97 -14.73 9.77
N ARG A 332 10.91 -13.39 9.83
CA ARG A 332 12.03 -12.57 10.32
C ARG A 332 12.14 -12.57 11.84
N HIS A 333 11.02 -12.80 12.54
CA HIS A 333 10.92 -12.76 13.99
C HIS A 333 10.22 -14.01 14.56
N PRO A 334 10.72 -15.23 14.28
CA PRO A 334 10.03 -16.48 14.63
C PRO A 334 9.78 -16.63 16.14
N HIS A 335 10.66 -16.08 16.97
CA HIS A 335 10.51 -16.09 18.43
C HIS A 335 9.25 -15.39 18.95
N LEU A 336 8.62 -14.52 18.14
CA LEU A 336 7.39 -13.80 18.52
C LEU A 336 6.12 -14.64 18.34
N VAL A 337 6.19 -15.70 17.56
CA VAL A 337 5.05 -16.61 17.30
C VAL A 337 5.22 -17.98 17.94
N GLU A 338 6.40 -18.26 18.47
CA GLU A 338 6.71 -19.54 19.13
C GLU A 338 5.79 -19.76 20.33
N GLY A 339 5.12 -20.92 20.38
CA GLY A 339 4.19 -21.28 21.47
C GLY A 339 2.82 -20.60 21.42
N LEU A 340 2.54 -19.73 20.45
CA LEU A 340 1.21 -19.17 20.27
C LEU A 340 0.25 -20.20 19.65
N ALA A 341 -1.02 -20.11 20.02
CA ALA A 341 -2.08 -20.88 19.37
C ALA A 341 -2.26 -20.41 17.93
N THR A 342 -2.38 -21.34 17.00
CA THR A 342 -2.64 -21.03 15.57
C THR A 342 -4.08 -21.35 15.21
N THR A 343 -4.64 -20.60 14.24
CA THR A 343 -5.97 -20.79 13.68
C THR A 343 -5.95 -20.54 12.18
N ASP A 344 -6.87 -21.19 11.48
CA ASP A 344 -7.11 -20.88 10.07
C ASP A 344 -8.00 -19.63 9.97
N GLU A 345 -7.54 -18.62 9.24
CA GLU A 345 -8.20 -17.35 9.03
C GLU A 345 -8.64 -17.23 7.58
N ARG A 346 -9.93 -16.97 7.39
CA ARG A 346 -10.48 -16.75 6.05
C ARG A 346 -10.43 -15.26 5.72
N LEU A 347 -9.78 -14.93 4.62
CA LEU A 347 -9.77 -13.60 4.01
C LEU A 347 -10.73 -13.56 2.83
N ALA A 348 -11.54 -12.50 2.74
CA ALA A 348 -12.39 -12.22 1.61
C ALA A 348 -11.99 -10.91 0.96
N GLY A 349 -12.01 -10.86 -0.38
CA GLY A 349 -11.68 -9.68 -1.18
C GLY A 349 -12.26 -9.78 -2.57
N ALA A 350 -11.91 -8.86 -3.46
CA ALA A 350 -12.31 -8.92 -4.85
C ALA A 350 -11.90 -10.26 -5.48
N GLY A 351 -12.83 -10.91 -6.18
CA GLY A 351 -12.62 -12.20 -6.82
C GLY A 351 -12.79 -13.43 -5.92
N GLY A 352 -13.02 -13.31 -4.59
CA GLY A 352 -13.33 -14.47 -3.76
C GLY A 352 -12.83 -14.44 -2.32
N ALA A 353 -12.39 -15.60 -1.84
CA ALA A 353 -11.84 -15.77 -0.51
C ALA A 353 -10.69 -16.78 -0.53
N THR A 354 -9.71 -16.59 0.36
CA THR A 354 -8.60 -17.52 0.63
C THR A 354 -8.51 -17.84 2.11
N THR A 355 -7.71 -18.84 2.46
CA THR A 355 -7.45 -19.20 3.86
C THR A 355 -5.95 -19.14 4.11
N ARG A 356 -5.55 -18.54 5.23
CA ARG A 356 -4.18 -18.51 5.72
C ARG A 356 -4.14 -18.99 7.15
N ARG A 357 -2.98 -19.47 7.61
CA ARG A 357 -2.78 -19.88 8.99
C ARG A 357 -2.08 -18.80 9.78
N SER A 358 -2.67 -18.41 10.91
CA SER A 358 -2.19 -17.31 11.73
C SER A 358 -2.01 -17.75 13.19
N ALA A 359 -0.92 -17.30 13.82
CA ALA A 359 -0.78 -17.26 15.26
C ALA A 359 -1.58 -16.08 15.81
N VAL A 360 -2.24 -16.27 16.95
CA VAL A 360 -3.06 -15.21 17.57
C VAL A 360 -2.38 -14.72 18.84
N MET A 361 -2.00 -13.44 18.84
CA MET A 361 -1.45 -12.76 20.01
C MET A 361 -2.53 -11.95 20.69
N ARG A 362 -2.77 -12.20 21.98
CA ARG A 362 -3.75 -11.46 22.78
C ARG A 362 -3.13 -10.23 23.42
N ASP A 363 -3.95 -9.23 23.68
CA ASP A 363 -3.60 -7.97 24.35
C ASP A 363 -2.34 -7.32 23.73
N ALA A 364 -2.29 -7.33 22.41
CA ALA A 364 -1.18 -6.77 21.66
C ALA A 364 -1.27 -5.24 21.62
N THR A 365 -0.11 -4.57 21.56
CA THR A 365 -0.03 -3.12 21.38
C THR A 365 0.77 -2.79 20.14
N LEU A 366 0.31 -1.80 19.39
CA LEU A 366 0.96 -1.26 18.21
C LEU A 366 1.21 0.23 18.42
N GLU A 367 2.45 0.66 18.24
CA GLU A 367 2.81 2.08 18.25
C GLU A 367 2.83 2.60 16.82
N VAL A 368 2.04 3.64 16.53
CA VAL A 368 1.96 4.27 15.21
C VAL A 368 1.61 5.75 15.35
N ALA A 369 2.22 6.61 14.54
CA ALA A 369 2.03 8.08 14.59
C ALA A 369 2.17 8.67 15.99
N GLY A 370 3.10 8.16 16.81
CA GLY A 370 3.34 8.60 18.20
C GLY A 370 2.21 8.25 19.19
N LYS A 371 1.30 7.34 18.81
CA LYS A 371 0.20 6.84 19.64
C LYS A 371 0.33 5.33 19.82
N THR A 372 -0.29 4.82 20.88
CA THR A 372 -0.42 3.38 21.13
C THR A 372 -1.86 2.94 20.90
N ALA A 373 -2.03 1.97 20.02
CA ALA A 373 -3.29 1.25 19.81
C ALA A 373 -3.24 -0.09 20.55
N THR A 374 -4.32 -0.49 21.21
CA THR A 374 -4.45 -1.78 21.89
C THR A 374 -5.35 -2.68 21.07
N LEU A 375 -4.85 -3.87 20.76
CA LEU A 375 -5.55 -4.89 19.98
C LEU A 375 -5.85 -6.08 20.88
N PRO A 376 -7.12 -6.39 21.18
CA PRO A 376 -7.47 -7.57 21.98
C PRO A 376 -6.88 -8.85 21.40
N GLU A 377 -6.85 -8.93 20.07
CA GLU A 377 -6.22 -10.00 19.31
C GLU A 377 -5.51 -9.39 18.08
N LEU A 378 -4.26 -9.79 17.85
CA LEU A 378 -3.48 -9.48 16.66
C LEU A 378 -3.14 -10.80 15.96
N SER A 379 -3.56 -10.89 14.72
CA SER A 379 -3.23 -12.02 13.84
C SER A 379 -1.81 -11.84 13.28
N ILE A 380 -0.99 -12.87 13.42
CA ILE A 380 0.35 -12.92 12.84
C ILE A 380 0.41 -14.14 11.93
N VAL A 381 0.45 -13.90 10.62
CA VAL A 381 0.45 -14.98 9.62
C VAL A 381 1.72 -15.81 9.75
N VAL A 382 1.57 -17.12 9.78
CA VAL A 382 2.68 -18.08 9.82
C VAL A 382 2.78 -18.92 8.56
N GLU A 383 1.66 -19.09 7.85
CA GLU A 383 1.59 -19.74 6.54
C GLU A 383 0.61 -18.98 5.66
N ASP A 384 1.04 -18.55 4.49
CA ASP A 384 0.25 -17.71 3.57
C ASP A 384 -0.82 -18.48 2.77
N GLY A 385 -0.83 -19.82 2.84
CA GLY A 385 -1.66 -20.64 1.96
C GLY A 385 -1.14 -20.57 0.53
N ASP A 386 -2.05 -20.25 -0.42
CA ASP A 386 -1.72 -20.16 -1.85
C ASP A 386 -1.15 -18.79 -2.26
N MET A 387 -1.02 -17.85 -1.33
CA MET A 387 -0.59 -16.48 -1.60
C MET A 387 0.61 -16.10 -0.73
N GLU A 388 1.65 -15.53 -1.33
CA GLU A 388 2.77 -14.97 -0.57
C GLU A 388 2.46 -13.57 -0.04
N ALA A 389 3.05 -13.23 1.12
CA ALA A 389 2.93 -11.91 1.70
C ALA A 389 3.68 -10.85 0.88
N GLU A 390 2.97 -9.88 0.34
CA GLU A 390 3.53 -8.75 -0.40
C GLU A 390 4.09 -7.65 0.50
N ASN A 391 3.73 -7.63 1.79
CA ASN A 391 4.10 -6.60 2.76
C ASN A 391 4.43 -7.20 4.14
N PHE A 392 4.78 -6.36 5.12
CA PHE A 392 5.13 -6.78 6.49
C PHE A 392 3.93 -6.83 7.44
N GLY A 393 2.86 -6.13 7.13
CA GLY A 393 1.64 -6.09 7.93
C GLY A 393 0.61 -5.14 7.36
N LEU A 394 -0.61 -5.26 7.85
CA LEU A 394 -1.76 -4.46 7.48
C LEU A 394 -2.27 -3.69 8.70
N LEU A 395 -2.48 -2.39 8.54
CA LEU A 395 -3.08 -1.51 9.55
C LEU A 395 -4.50 -1.20 9.12
N GLY A 396 -5.46 -1.75 9.86
CA GLY A 396 -6.87 -1.71 9.53
C GLY A 396 -7.73 -0.82 10.42
N GLY A 397 -9.04 -0.97 10.23
CA GLY A 397 -10.05 -0.20 10.94
C GLY A 397 -10.03 -0.37 12.46
N ASP A 398 -9.59 -1.51 12.97
CA ASP A 398 -9.47 -1.77 14.41
C ASP A 398 -8.48 -0.84 15.12
N VAL A 399 -7.45 -0.36 14.43
CA VAL A 399 -6.55 0.69 14.91
C VAL A 399 -7.15 2.08 14.66
N LEU A 400 -7.55 2.38 13.43
CA LEU A 400 -8.05 3.69 13.03
C LEU A 400 -9.25 4.15 13.90
N ASN A 401 -10.14 3.22 14.21
CA ASN A 401 -11.37 3.46 14.98
C ASN A 401 -11.16 3.71 16.49
N GLN A 402 -9.93 3.56 17.00
CA GLN A 402 -9.62 3.90 18.41
C GLN A 402 -9.39 5.39 18.62
N PHE A 403 -9.31 6.17 17.55
CA PHE A 403 -8.99 7.60 17.61
C PHE A 403 -10.15 8.47 17.12
N ALA A 404 -10.23 9.69 17.64
CA ALA A 404 -11.30 10.63 17.27
C ALA A 404 -11.25 11.02 15.78
N TRP A 405 -10.06 10.99 15.20
CA TRP A 405 -9.81 11.23 13.78
C TRP A 405 -8.46 10.64 13.36
N TRP A 406 -8.26 10.47 12.07
CA TRP A 406 -6.96 10.22 11.45
C TRP A 406 -6.83 11.06 10.16
N ALA A 407 -5.60 11.36 9.76
CA ALA A 407 -5.35 12.19 8.60
C ALA A 407 -4.16 11.67 7.78
N LEU A 408 -4.23 11.92 6.48
CA LEU A 408 -3.17 11.68 5.51
C LEU A 408 -2.75 13.00 4.89
N ASP A 409 -1.45 13.28 4.86
CA ASP A 409 -0.88 14.39 4.14
C ASP A 409 0.14 13.85 3.12
N PHE A 410 -0.20 13.95 1.85
CA PHE A 410 0.59 13.42 0.74
C PHE A 410 1.71 14.39 0.30
N GLU A 411 1.67 15.67 0.72
CA GLU A 411 2.75 16.62 0.48
C GLU A 411 3.80 16.56 1.59
N ALA A 412 3.35 16.52 2.85
CA ALA A 412 4.24 16.38 4.01
C ALA A 412 4.64 14.92 4.31
N MET A 413 4.07 13.95 3.60
CA MET A 413 4.30 12.51 3.82
C MET A 413 4.04 12.08 5.26
N THR A 414 2.93 12.53 5.85
CA THR A 414 2.55 12.21 7.23
C THR A 414 1.20 11.49 7.31
N PHE A 415 1.16 10.53 8.23
CA PHE A 415 -0.05 9.92 8.77
C PHE A 415 -0.19 10.35 10.22
N GLU A 416 -1.37 10.81 10.59
CA GLU A 416 -1.64 11.35 11.92
C GLU A 416 -2.86 10.70 12.56
N LEU A 417 -2.80 10.53 13.88
CA LEU A 417 -3.89 10.05 14.72
C LEU A 417 -4.26 11.12 15.75
N GLY A 418 -5.54 11.37 15.90
CA GLY A 418 -6.11 12.25 16.90
C GLY A 418 -5.99 11.72 18.33
N PRO A 419 -6.67 12.33 19.29
CA PRO A 419 -6.75 11.80 20.65
C PRO A 419 -7.47 10.45 20.65
N PRO A 420 -7.06 9.50 21.54
CA PRO A 420 -7.78 8.25 21.69
C PRO A 420 -9.20 8.49 22.19
N LEU A 421 -10.13 7.66 21.73
CA LEU A 421 -11.49 7.64 22.28
C LEU A 421 -11.45 7.06 23.72
N ARG A 422 -12.22 7.64 24.61
CA ARG A 422 -12.33 7.18 26.01
C ARG A 422 -13.29 6.01 26.13
#